data_f3e664ddf8c792b78060cfc8f19230d8
#
_entry.id   f3e664ddf8c792b78060cfc8f19230d8
#
_cell.length_a   1.000
_cell.length_b   1.000
_cell.length_c   1.000
_cell.angle_alpha   90.00
_cell.angle_beta   90.00
_cell.angle_gamma   90.00
#
_symmetry.space_group_name_H-M   'P 1'
#
loop_
_entity.id
_entity.type
_entity.pdbx_description
1 polymer ?
#
loop_
_entity_poly.entity_id
_entity_poly.type
_entity_poly.pdbx_seq_one_letter_code
_entity_poly.pdbx_strand_id
1 'polypeptide(L)'
;MLNDFPISPSISHFLRTLGDNSEIVLDKMLEGPKAFLSALIYHKLNRPIIILTGVERSHGFIDNLETFTNRKIEEFPAWEIVDDSPLFNPDIIGKRFEILSRLKANSKEIIFCPLQAALQYVVSPEILKQNILSFAVNTECDFTKLIASLPPLGYTKVSLVVEKGQFAVRGGLIDIFPNHSLTPYRLEFFGDEITEIRAFDPESQQSQGQVSHFYLFPTDELSLLKGGKTDFFSYLSPDTVVIFDDLLSIEDKYSTLHKTLSSLPFFFSVESLFTTLKKFSRIYCTTSPIEKLSVSYTHLRAHET
;
A
#
# COMPACT_ATOMS: atom_id res chain seq x y z
N MET A 1 15.26 15.02 -15.34
CA MET A 1 16.45 15.49 -14.60
C MET A 1 17.41 14.35 -14.26
N LEU A 2 17.03 13.28 -13.58
CA LEU A 2 17.96 12.15 -13.28
C LEU A 2 18.29 11.24 -14.50
N ASN A 3 17.47 11.24 -15.53
CA ASN A 3 17.74 10.47 -16.75
C ASN A 3 19.03 10.92 -17.47
N ASP A 4 19.36 12.20 -17.40
CA ASP A 4 20.52 12.80 -18.08
C ASP A 4 21.70 13.02 -17.11
N PHE A 5 21.54 12.62 -15.83
CA PHE A 5 22.59 12.77 -14.84
C PHE A 5 23.75 11.82 -15.14
N PRO A 6 25.00 12.33 -15.26
CA PRO A 6 26.18 11.51 -15.46
C PRO A 6 26.43 10.68 -14.19
N ILE A 7 26.36 9.36 -14.35
CA ILE A 7 26.62 8.43 -13.25
C ILE A 7 28.08 7.97 -13.27
N SER A 8 28.68 7.88 -12.08
CA SER A 8 30.03 7.37 -11.92
C SER A 8 30.16 5.91 -12.35
N PRO A 9 31.38 5.43 -12.70
CA PRO A 9 31.60 4.02 -13.01
C PRO A 9 31.13 3.08 -11.87
N SER A 10 31.30 3.47 -10.61
CA SER A 10 30.86 2.70 -9.44
C SER A 10 29.35 2.57 -9.37
N ILE A 11 28.60 3.66 -9.59
CA ILE A 11 27.13 3.63 -9.63
C ILE A 11 26.67 2.80 -10.84
N SER A 12 27.32 2.95 -12.00
CA SER A 12 27.01 2.15 -13.19
C SER A 12 27.24 0.65 -12.93
N HIS A 13 28.31 0.30 -12.22
CA HIS A 13 28.57 -1.07 -11.80
C HIS A 13 27.48 -1.58 -10.85
N PHE A 14 27.15 -0.82 -9.82
CA PHE A 14 26.07 -1.14 -8.88
C PHE A 14 24.74 -1.42 -9.60
N LEU A 15 24.31 -0.54 -10.50
CA LEU A 15 23.07 -0.73 -11.24
C LEU A 15 23.07 -1.99 -12.12
N ARG A 16 24.23 -2.37 -12.65
CA ARG A 16 24.40 -3.62 -13.42
C ARG A 16 24.39 -4.88 -12.55
N THR A 17 24.89 -4.79 -11.32
CA THR A 17 24.89 -5.92 -10.38
C THR A 17 23.53 -6.14 -9.72
N LEU A 18 22.63 -5.15 -9.79
CA LEU A 18 21.26 -5.27 -9.30
C LEU A 18 20.40 -6.10 -10.27
N GLY A 19 20.77 -7.35 -10.48
CA GLY A 19 20.04 -8.34 -11.28
C GLY A 19 18.86 -8.95 -10.52
N ASP A 20 18.26 -9.98 -11.08
CA ASP A 20 17.17 -10.71 -10.43
C ASP A 20 17.68 -11.45 -9.18
N ASN A 21 16.89 -11.32 -8.10
CA ASN A 21 17.19 -11.94 -6.80
C ASN A 21 18.55 -11.56 -6.19
N SER A 22 19.14 -10.43 -6.58
CA SER A 22 20.42 -9.96 -6.02
C SER A 22 20.25 -9.53 -4.55
N GLU A 23 21.31 -9.70 -3.78
CA GLU A 23 21.41 -9.25 -2.40
C GLU A 23 22.63 -8.32 -2.29
N ILE A 24 22.41 -7.08 -1.90
CA ILE A 24 23.44 -6.05 -1.80
C ILE A 24 23.35 -5.38 -0.43
N VAL A 25 24.49 -5.22 0.23
CA VAL A 25 24.58 -4.50 1.50
C VAL A 25 25.32 -3.18 1.27
N LEU A 26 24.73 -2.09 1.76
CA LEU A 26 25.27 -0.74 1.68
C LEU A 26 25.42 -0.19 3.09
N ASP A 27 26.66 -0.04 3.56
CA ASP A 27 26.94 0.48 4.89
C ASP A 27 27.07 2.02 4.91
N LYS A 28 26.88 2.61 6.08
CA LYS A 28 27.00 4.07 6.33
C LYS A 28 26.16 4.94 5.39
N MET A 29 25.00 4.43 5.02
CA MET A 29 24.08 5.13 4.13
C MET A 29 23.20 6.12 4.89
N LEU A 30 23.44 7.41 4.65
CA LEU A 30 22.57 8.49 5.14
C LEU A 30 21.33 8.64 4.25
N GLU A 31 20.34 9.39 4.71
CA GLU A 31 19.02 9.56 4.04
C GLU A 31 19.14 10.09 2.61
N GLY A 32 19.96 11.13 2.38
CA GLY A 32 20.15 11.71 1.04
C GLY A 32 20.72 10.73 0.01
N PRO A 33 21.87 10.07 0.28
CA PRO A 33 22.40 9.00 -0.56
C PRO A 33 21.43 7.83 -0.79
N LYS A 34 20.68 7.39 0.23
CA LYS A 34 19.65 6.35 0.06
C LYS A 34 18.56 6.79 -0.91
N ALA A 35 18.05 8.01 -0.74
CA ALA A 35 17.02 8.57 -1.60
C ALA A 35 17.51 8.74 -3.05
N PHE A 36 18.71 9.25 -3.23
CA PHE A 36 19.32 9.39 -4.56
C PHE A 36 19.48 8.04 -5.27
N LEU A 37 20.00 7.04 -4.57
CA LEU A 37 20.17 5.69 -5.12
C LEU A 37 18.83 5.04 -5.47
N SER A 38 17.83 5.16 -4.60
CA SER A 38 16.46 4.67 -4.87
C SER A 38 15.86 5.34 -6.10
N ALA A 39 16.03 6.65 -6.23
CA ALA A 39 15.58 7.39 -7.41
C ALA A 39 16.31 6.96 -8.69
N LEU A 40 17.61 6.67 -8.63
CA LEU A 40 18.36 6.14 -9.77
C LEU A 40 17.85 4.75 -10.19
N ILE A 41 17.61 3.84 -9.25
CA ILE A 41 17.03 2.51 -9.54
C ILE A 41 15.69 2.71 -10.24
N TYR A 42 14.82 3.55 -9.68
CA TYR A 42 13.50 3.83 -10.25
C TYR A 42 13.58 4.36 -11.68
N HIS A 43 14.39 5.38 -11.93
CA HIS A 43 14.48 6.03 -13.24
C HIS A 43 15.30 5.26 -14.27
N LYS A 44 16.44 4.67 -13.88
CA LYS A 44 17.37 3.99 -14.82
C LYS A 44 16.98 2.55 -15.09
N LEU A 45 16.51 1.82 -14.10
CA LEU A 45 16.09 0.43 -14.26
C LEU A 45 14.58 0.29 -14.46
N ASN A 46 13.81 1.37 -14.23
CA ASN A 46 12.37 1.39 -14.39
C ASN A 46 11.67 0.26 -13.60
N ARG A 47 12.15 -0.01 -12.38
CA ARG A 47 11.67 -1.06 -11.48
C ARG A 47 10.84 -0.48 -10.35
N PRO A 48 9.75 -1.15 -9.88
CA PRO A 48 9.05 -0.78 -8.68
C PRO A 48 9.97 -0.91 -7.45
N ILE A 49 9.73 -0.10 -6.44
CA ILE A 49 10.55 -0.10 -5.22
C ILE A 49 9.63 -0.18 -4.00
N ILE A 50 9.93 -1.11 -3.09
CA ILE A 50 9.36 -1.14 -1.75
C ILE A 50 10.47 -0.78 -0.77
N ILE A 51 10.22 0.23 0.05
CA ILE A 51 11.13 0.63 1.13
C ILE A 51 10.57 0.10 2.43
N LEU A 52 11.20 -0.97 2.94
CA LEU A 52 10.85 -1.57 4.22
C LEU A 52 11.54 -0.80 5.33
N THR A 53 10.78 -0.32 6.31
CA THR A 53 11.28 0.50 7.41
C THR A 53 10.85 -0.02 8.78
N GLY A 54 11.70 0.12 9.79
CA GLY A 54 11.38 -0.19 11.18
C GLY A 54 10.62 0.95 11.88
N VAL A 55 10.75 2.17 11.41
CA VAL A 55 10.09 3.35 11.96
C VAL A 55 8.92 3.79 11.08
N GLU A 56 7.98 4.50 11.69
CA GLU A 56 7.00 5.26 10.93
C GLU A 56 7.74 6.38 10.20
N ARG A 57 7.25 6.74 9.07
CA ARG A 57 7.74 7.75 8.10
C ARG A 57 9.03 8.51 8.46
N SER A 58 10.16 8.14 7.85
CA SER A 58 11.38 8.95 7.85
C SER A 58 11.21 10.15 6.93
N HIS A 59 10.86 11.30 7.49
CA HIS A 59 10.60 12.52 6.71
C HIS A 59 11.76 12.90 5.79
N GLY A 60 13.00 12.90 6.29
CA GLY A 60 14.15 13.28 5.49
C GLY A 60 14.42 12.37 4.29
N PHE A 61 14.24 11.06 4.43
CA PHE A 61 14.36 10.13 3.31
C PHE A 61 13.26 10.34 2.29
N ILE A 62 12.01 10.46 2.72
CA ILE A 62 10.86 10.64 1.84
C ILE A 62 10.94 11.96 1.09
N ASP A 63 11.19 13.07 1.77
CA ASP A 63 11.27 14.40 1.17
C ASP A 63 12.37 14.48 0.09
N ASN A 64 13.54 13.89 0.37
CA ASN A 64 14.61 13.77 -0.63
C ASN A 64 14.18 12.90 -1.81
N LEU A 65 13.52 11.78 -1.57
CA LEU A 65 13.09 10.87 -2.62
C LEU A 65 12.00 11.49 -3.50
N GLU A 66 11.04 12.20 -2.92
CA GLU A 66 10.03 12.98 -3.65
C GLU A 66 10.70 14.05 -4.53
N THR A 67 11.72 14.74 -3.99
CA THR A 67 12.50 15.72 -4.73
C THR A 67 13.22 15.08 -5.93
N PHE A 68 13.90 13.96 -5.73
CA PHE A 68 14.65 13.29 -6.81
C PHE A 68 13.77 12.62 -7.85
N THR A 69 12.59 12.14 -7.46
CA THR A 69 11.65 11.44 -8.37
C THR A 69 10.61 12.36 -8.98
N ASN A 70 10.41 13.55 -8.41
CA ASN A 70 9.29 14.45 -8.71
C ASN A 70 7.93 13.74 -8.59
N ARG A 71 7.80 12.89 -7.58
CA ARG A 71 6.59 12.11 -7.30
C ARG A 71 6.30 12.14 -5.81
N LYS A 72 5.01 12.15 -5.47
CA LYS A 72 4.58 11.91 -4.09
C LYS A 72 4.79 10.44 -3.76
N ILE A 73 5.48 10.19 -2.65
CA ILE A 73 5.72 8.84 -2.14
C ILE A 73 4.63 8.48 -1.14
N GLU A 74 4.01 7.33 -1.36
CA GLU A 74 2.93 6.86 -0.51
C GLU A 74 3.43 5.81 0.47
N GLU A 75 2.74 5.74 1.62
CA GLU A 75 2.96 4.71 2.62
C GLU A 75 1.83 3.68 2.56
N PHE A 76 2.19 2.40 2.59
CA PHE A 76 1.24 1.33 2.81
C PHE A 76 0.99 1.22 4.32
N PRO A 77 -0.14 1.69 4.85
CA PRO A 77 -0.32 1.84 6.28
C PRO A 77 -0.57 0.50 6.98
N ALA A 78 -0.09 0.39 8.22
CA ALA A 78 -0.45 -0.71 9.11
C ALA A 78 -1.82 -0.47 9.74
N TRP A 79 -2.55 -1.54 10.07
CA TRP A 79 -3.64 -1.44 11.03
C TRP A 79 -3.07 -1.10 12.41
N GLU A 80 -3.73 -0.21 13.11
CA GLU A 80 -3.49 0.00 14.53
C GLU A 80 -4.04 -1.18 15.33
N ILE A 81 -3.32 -1.59 16.37
CA ILE A 81 -3.73 -2.67 17.27
C ILE A 81 -3.95 -2.06 18.66
N VAL A 82 -5.14 -2.26 19.17
CA VAL A 82 -5.53 -1.83 20.53
C VAL A 82 -6.14 -3.04 21.21
N ASP A 83 -5.67 -3.37 22.42
CA ASP A 83 -6.14 -4.52 23.21
C ASP A 83 -6.22 -5.83 22.40
N ASP A 84 -5.11 -6.15 21.70
CA ASP A 84 -4.94 -7.33 20.84
C ASP A 84 -5.95 -7.45 19.68
N SER A 85 -6.59 -6.35 19.33
CA SER A 85 -7.55 -6.29 18.22
C SER A 85 -7.21 -5.17 17.25
N PRO A 86 -7.37 -5.38 15.93
CA PRO A 86 -7.25 -4.30 14.95
C PRO A 86 -8.30 -3.24 15.18
N LEU A 87 -7.86 -1.97 15.25
CA LEU A 87 -8.76 -0.83 15.28
C LEU A 87 -9.32 -0.56 13.88
N PHE A 88 -10.63 -0.47 13.78
CA PHE A 88 -11.28 -0.13 12.54
C PHE A 88 -11.05 1.36 12.21
N ASN A 89 -10.30 1.61 11.14
CA ASN A 89 -10.07 2.96 10.61
C ASN A 89 -10.35 2.96 9.09
N PRO A 90 -11.44 3.64 8.65
CA PRO A 90 -11.84 3.68 7.25
C PRO A 90 -10.73 4.21 6.32
N ASP A 91 -9.96 5.21 6.77
CA ASP A 91 -8.89 5.81 5.96
C ASP A 91 -7.75 4.82 5.72
N ILE A 92 -7.35 4.08 6.76
CA ILE A 92 -6.32 3.05 6.65
C ILE A 92 -6.78 1.94 5.71
N ILE A 93 -7.99 1.42 5.89
CA ILE A 93 -8.54 0.34 5.05
C ILE A 93 -8.66 0.81 3.60
N GLY A 94 -9.22 1.99 3.38
CA GLY A 94 -9.37 2.56 2.04
C GLY A 94 -8.03 2.74 1.34
N LYS A 95 -7.01 3.26 2.05
CA LYS A 95 -5.66 3.44 1.51
C LYS A 95 -4.97 2.12 1.18
N ARG A 96 -5.12 1.11 2.03
CA ARG A 96 -4.58 -0.24 1.78
C ARG A 96 -5.17 -0.82 0.50
N PHE A 97 -6.49 -0.84 0.34
CA PHE A 97 -7.14 -1.35 -0.87
C PHE A 97 -6.76 -0.57 -2.13
N GLU A 98 -6.67 0.75 -2.05
CA GLU A 98 -6.23 1.60 -3.15
C GLU A 98 -4.82 1.19 -3.64
N ILE A 99 -3.85 1.09 -2.72
CA ILE A 99 -2.48 0.70 -3.04
C ILE A 99 -2.43 -0.73 -3.59
N LEU A 100 -3.08 -1.71 -2.94
CA LEU A 100 -3.11 -3.10 -3.40
C LEU A 100 -3.71 -3.23 -4.81
N SER A 101 -4.77 -2.48 -5.10
CA SER A 101 -5.40 -2.44 -6.42
C SER A 101 -4.45 -1.93 -7.50
N ARG A 102 -3.67 -0.86 -7.23
CA ARG A 102 -2.67 -0.32 -8.17
C ARG A 102 -1.50 -1.26 -8.37
N LEU A 103 -0.98 -1.86 -7.31
CA LEU A 103 0.11 -2.86 -7.39
C LEU A 103 -0.29 -4.05 -8.24
N LYS A 104 -1.53 -4.55 -8.09
CA LYS A 104 -2.04 -5.63 -8.92
C LYS A 104 -2.16 -5.25 -10.40
N ALA A 105 -2.41 -3.99 -10.71
CA ALA A 105 -2.39 -3.47 -12.08
C ALA A 105 -0.96 -3.32 -12.66
N ASN A 106 0.06 -3.78 -11.92
CA ASN A 106 1.47 -3.72 -12.30
C ASN A 106 1.99 -2.28 -12.43
N SER A 107 1.49 -1.38 -11.58
CA SER A 107 1.98 -0.01 -11.52
C SER A 107 3.41 0.03 -10.96
N LYS A 108 4.25 0.85 -11.61
CA LYS A 108 5.62 1.08 -11.14
C LYS A 108 5.61 2.20 -10.12
N GLU A 109 5.58 1.83 -8.86
CA GLU A 109 5.50 2.76 -7.74
C GLU A 109 6.70 2.62 -6.80
N ILE A 110 6.92 3.65 -6.00
CA ILE A 110 7.78 3.61 -4.84
C ILE A 110 6.87 3.71 -3.61
N ILE A 111 6.91 2.69 -2.76
CA ILE A 111 6.03 2.61 -1.59
C ILE A 111 6.87 2.41 -0.34
N PHE A 112 6.63 3.24 0.67
CA PHE A 112 7.07 2.98 2.02
C PHE A 112 6.16 1.94 2.67
N CYS A 113 6.77 0.91 3.25
CA CYS A 113 6.06 -0.16 3.93
C CYS A 113 6.67 -0.35 5.31
N PRO A 114 6.04 0.14 6.39
CA PRO A 114 6.46 -0.15 7.75
C PRO A 114 6.46 -1.66 8.00
N LEU A 115 7.42 -2.15 8.79
CA LEU A 115 7.53 -3.58 9.12
C LEU A 115 6.23 -4.15 9.65
N GLN A 116 5.51 -3.40 10.48
CA GLN A 116 4.20 -3.82 10.98
C GLN A 116 3.20 -4.08 9.86
N ALA A 117 3.13 -3.20 8.85
CA ALA A 117 2.26 -3.38 7.69
C ALA A 117 2.70 -4.57 6.83
N ALA A 118 4.02 -4.72 6.65
CA ALA A 118 4.62 -5.82 5.89
C ALA A 118 4.34 -7.20 6.51
N LEU A 119 4.16 -7.28 7.83
CA LEU A 119 3.84 -8.50 8.56
C LEU A 119 2.34 -8.78 8.66
N GLN A 120 1.49 -7.82 8.34
CA GLN A 120 0.03 -8.01 8.35
C GLN A 120 -0.42 -8.76 7.09
N TYR A 121 -1.31 -9.73 7.27
CA TYR A 121 -1.99 -10.32 6.13
C TYR A 121 -2.80 -9.27 5.37
N VAL A 122 -2.89 -9.45 4.07
CA VAL A 122 -3.76 -8.71 3.17
C VAL A 122 -4.74 -9.67 2.49
N VAL A 123 -5.82 -9.14 1.98
CA VAL A 123 -6.78 -9.90 1.17
C VAL A 123 -6.07 -10.43 -0.08
N SER A 124 -6.37 -11.67 -0.50
CA SER A 124 -5.75 -12.20 -1.73
C SER A 124 -6.18 -11.40 -2.98
N PRO A 125 -5.32 -11.32 -4.02
CA PRO A 125 -5.63 -10.57 -5.24
C PRO A 125 -6.95 -10.99 -5.91
N GLU A 126 -7.30 -12.27 -5.83
CA GLU A 126 -8.51 -12.84 -6.39
C GLU A 126 -9.75 -12.34 -5.65
N ILE A 127 -9.72 -12.38 -4.32
CA ILE A 127 -10.81 -11.89 -3.46
C ILE A 127 -10.94 -10.36 -3.60
N LEU A 128 -9.83 -9.63 -3.64
CA LEU A 128 -9.88 -8.18 -3.85
C LEU A 128 -10.56 -7.85 -5.18
N LYS A 129 -10.15 -8.48 -6.28
CA LYS A 129 -10.73 -8.26 -7.61
C LYS A 129 -12.25 -8.53 -7.66
N GLN A 130 -12.71 -9.57 -6.95
CA GLN A 130 -14.13 -9.91 -6.91
C GLN A 130 -14.99 -8.91 -6.13
N ASN A 131 -14.38 -8.15 -5.24
CA ASN A 131 -15.06 -7.23 -4.33
C ASN A 131 -14.83 -5.74 -4.65
N ILE A 132 -14.15 -5.41 -5.76
CA ILE A 132 -14.04 -4.05 -6.27
C ILE A 132 -15.18 -3.80 -7.26
N LEU A 133 -15.95 -2.73 -7.03
CA LEU A 133 -16.91 -2.25 -8.01
C LEU A 133 -16.31 -1.05 -8.76
N SER A 134 -16.66 -0.93 -10.03
CA SER A 134 -16.24 0.19 -10.90
C SER A 134 -17.47 0.86 -11.48
N PHE A 135 -17.52 2.17 -11.38
CA PHE A 135 -18.62 2.99 -11.89
C PHE A 135 -18.09 4.00 -12.89
N ALA A 136 -18.77 4.12 -14.03
CA ALA A 136 -18.46 5.13 -15.03
C ALA A 136 -19.76 5.71 -15.61
N VAL A 137 -19.71 6.96 -16.05
CA VAL A 137 -20.83 7.62 -16.73
C VAL A 137 -21.10 6.92 -18.07
N ASN A 138 -22.35 6.81 -18.46
CA ASN A 138 -22.85 6.13 -19.66
C ASN A 138 -22.55 4.62 -19.66
N THR A 139 -22.58 3.97 -18.49
CA THR A 139 -22.48 2.53 -18.37
C THR A 139 -23.72 1.92 -17.75
N GLU A 140 -24.04 0.69 -18.16
CA GLU A 140 -25.11 -0.08 -17.54
C GLU A 140 -24.68 -0.60 -16.17
N CYS A 141 -25.53 -0.41 -15.18
CA CYS A 141 -25.37 -0.90 -13.82
C CYS A 141 -26.75 -1.16 -13.22
N ASP A 142 -27.09 -2.43 -13.05
CA ASP A 142 -28.38 -2.83 -12.44
C ASP A 142 -28.53 -2.15 -11.07
N PHE A 143 -29.45 -1.18 -11.01
CA PHE A 143 -29.69 -0.34 -9.85
C PHE A 143 -30.03 -1.15 -8.59
N THR A 144 -30.88 -2.16 -8.73
CA THR A 144 -31.34 -2.98 -7.61
C THR A 144 -30.23 -3.89 -7.10
N LYS A 145 -29.44 -4.52 -8.01
CA LYS A 145 -28.30 -5.35 -7.62
C LYS A 145 -27.20 -4.53 -6.96
N LEU A 146 -26.95 -3.31 -7.44
CA LEU A 146 -25.99 -2.41 -6.80
C LEU A 146 -26.38 -2.17 -5.34
N ILE A 147 -27.62 -1.74 -5.07
CA ILE A 147 -28.09 -1.49 -3.70
C ILE A 147 -27.94 -2.75 -2.82
N ALA A 148 -28.25 -3.91 -3.36
CA ALA A 148 -28.12 -5.19 -2.64
C ALA A 148 -26.67 -5.59 -2.38
N SER A 149 -25.71 -5.14 -3.20
CA SER A 149 -24.27 -5.47 -3.07
C SER A 149 -23.54 -4.60 -2.04
N LEU A 150 -24.05 -3.41 -1.72
CA LEU A 150 -23.36 -2.47 -0.82
C LEU A 150 -23.25 -2.96 0.64
N PRO A 151 -24.32 -3.49 1.28
CA PRO A 151 -24.19 -4.02 2.66
C PRO A 151 -23.19 -5.17 2.80
N PRO A 152 -23.13 -6.16 1.89
CA PRO A 152 -22.08 -7.20 1.93
C PRO A 152 -20.64 -6.65 1.80
N LEU A 153 -20.46 -5.49 1.15
CA LEU A 153 -19.19 -4.78 1.08
C LEU A 153 -18.88 -3.95 2.34
N GLY A 154 -19.78 -3.98 3.34
CA GLY A 154 -19.64 -3.28 4.61
C GLY A 154 -20.22 -1.86 4.64
N TYR A 155 -20.90 -1.40 3.55
CA TYR A 155 -21.54 -0.09 3.53
C TYR A 155 -22.83 -0.07 4.32
N THR A 156 -23.01 0.97 5.14
CA THR A 156 -24.20 1.17 5.97
C THR A 156 -25.21 2.07 5.27
N LYS A 157 -26.44 1.60 5.16
CA LYS A 157 -27.53 2.40 4.60
C LYS A 157 -28.00 3.46 5.59
N VAL A 158 -28.03 4.72 5.16
CA VAL A 158 -28.45 5.88 5.95
C VAL A 158 -29.45 6.72 5.18
N SER A 159 -30.10 7.69 5.84
CA SER A 159 -30.97 8.67 5.17
C SER A 159 -30.18 9.79 4.49
N LEU A 160 -29.02 10.14 5.02
CA LEU A 160 -28.12 11.18 4.54
C LEU A 160 -26.66 10.73 4.72
N VAL A 161 -25.86 10.78 3.64
CA VAL A 161 -24.46 10.39 3.67
C VAL A 161 -23.62 11.53 4.20
N VAL A 162 -22.94 11.29 5.32
CA VAL A 162 -22.04 12.27 5.98
C VAL A 162 -20.67 11.68 6.34
N GLU A 163 -20.56 10.35 6.47
CA GLU A 163 -19.35 9.66 6.88
C GLU A 163 -18.95 8.60 5.87
N LYS A 164 -17.66 8.26 5.85
CA LYS A 164 -17.11 7.16 5.04
C LYS A 164 -17.78 5.83 5.38
N GLY A 165 -17.97 4.99 4.37
CA GLY A 165 -18.66 3.71 4.52
C GLY A 165 -20.18 3.80 4.55
N GLN A 166 -20.76 4.98 4.32
CA GLN A 166 -22.22 5.17 4.24
C GLN A 166 -22.71 5.22 2.80
N PHE A 167 -23.99 4.83 2.60
CA PHE A 167 -24.72 5.06 1.36
C PHE A 167 -26.18 5.42 1.62
N ALA A 168 -26.78 6.17 0.70
CA ALA A 168 -28.20 6.53 0.72
C ALA A 168 -28.83 6.35 -0.66
N VAL A 169 -30.12 6.06 -0.69
CA VAL A 169 -30.89 5.86 -1.94
C VAL A 169 -32.10 6.79 -1.91
N ARG A 170 -32.28 7.60 -2.97
CA ARG A 170 -33.38 8.53 -3.10
C ARG A 170 -33.90 8.58 -4.56
N GLY A 171 -35.00 7.89 -4.85
CA GLY A 171 -35.47 7.75 -6.23
C GLY A 171 -34.40 7.05 -7.09
N GLY A 172 -34.01 7.68 -8.18
CA GLY A 172 -32.94 7.22 -9.07
C GLY A 172 -31.53 7.69 -8.67
N LEU A 173 -31.31 8.14 -7.42
CA LEU A 173 -30.04 8.62 -6.95
C LEU A 173 -29.48 7.64 -5.90
N ILE A 174 -28.18 7.36 -6.00
CA ILE A 174 -27.41 6.66 -4.97
C ILE A 174 -26.25 7.55 -4.55
N ASP A 175 -26.22 7.94 -3.27
CA ASP A 175 -25.10 8.62 -2.64
C ASP A 175 -24.22 7.59 -1.94
N ILE A 176 -22.89 7.63 -2.15
CA ILE A 176 -21.94 6.68 -1.55
C ILE A 176 -20.70 7.45 -1.10
N PHE A 177 -20.20 7.19 0.11
CA PHE A 177 -18.93 7.73 0.58
C PHE A 177 -17.89 6.62 0.70
N PRO A 178 -17.01 6.44 -0.31
CA PRO A 178 -15.95 5.43 -0.26
C PRO A 178 -14.90 5.74 0.80
N ASN A 179 -14.33 4.72 1.44
CA ASN A 179 -13.31 4.89 2.49
C ASN A 179 -12.03 5.59 1.99
N HIS A 180 -11.62 5.36 0.75
CA HIS A 180 -10.41 5.94 0.15
C HIS A 180 -10.61 7.34 -0.42
N SER A 181 -11.86 7.81 -0.54
CA SER A 181 -12.16 9.12 -1.11
C SER A 181 -12.19 10.21 -0.05
N LEU A 182 -11.85 11.44 -0.46
CA LEU A 182 -12.02 12.63 0.38
C LEU A 182 -13.44 13.17 0.34
N THR A 183 -14.22 12.83 -0.69
CA THR A 183 -15.59 13.29 -0.91
C THR A 183 -16.50 12.14 -1.27
N PRO A 184 -17.79 12.18 -0.89
CA PRO A 184 -18.79 11.24 -1.38
C PRO A 184 -19.13 11.48 -2.85
N TYR A 185 -19.70 10.45 -3.48
CA TYR A 185 -20.18 10.50 -4.86
C TYR A 185 -21.70 10.28 -4.92
N ARG A 186 -22.34 11.04 -5.78
CA ARG A 186 -23.76 10.90 -6.16
C ARG A 186 -23.85 10.34 -7.57
N LEU A 187 -24.43 9.15 -7.71
CA LEU A 187 -24.72 8.51 -8.99
C LEU A 187 -26.17 8.78 -9.34
N GLU A 188 -26.42 9.30 -10.52
CA GLU A 188 -27.74 9.50 -11.08
C GLU A 188 -28.03 8.41 -12.11
N PHE A 189 -29.20 7.77 -11.97
CA PHE A 189 -29.63 6.66 -12.79
C PHE A 189 -30.86 7.01 -13.62
N PHE A 190 -30.84 6.60 -14.87
CA PHE A 190 -32.05 6.50 -15.72
C PHE A 190 -32.25 5.02 -16.07
N GLY A 191 -33.22 4.37 -15.40
CA GLY A 191 -33.31 2.92 -15.43
C GLY A 191 -32.09 2.29 -14.78
N ASP A 192 -31.37 1.45 -15.53
CA ASP A 192 -30.11 0.81 -15.12
C ASP A 192 -28.85 1.48 -15.72
N GLU A 193 -28.99 2.67 -16.32
CA GLU A 193 -27.86 3.43 -16.84
C GLU A 193 -27.42 4.52 -15.87
N ILE A 194 -26.13 4.62 -15.61
CA ILE A 194 -25.52 5.72 -14.86
C ILE A 194 -25.36 6.90 -15.81
N THR A 195 -26.21 7.91 -15.67
CA THR A 195 -26.23 9.10 -16.54
C THR A 195 -25.26 10.18 -16.06
N GLU A 196 -25.04 10.27 -14.76
CA GLU A 196 -24.13 11.26 -14.18
C GLU A 196 -23.50 10.74 -12.88
N ILE A 197 -22.25 11.16 -12.62
CA ILE A 197 -21.56 10.98 -11.34
C ILE A 197 -21.04 12.35 -10.89
N ARG A 198 -21.37 12.75 -9.67
CA ARG A 198 -20.91 14.01 -9.07
C ARG A 198 -20.27 13.79 -7.71
N ALA A 199 -19.14 14.43 -7.47
CA ALA A 199 -18.65 14.60 -6.10
C ALA A 199 -19.51 15.65 -5.38
N PHE A 200 -19.73 15.52 -4.09
CA PHE A 200 -20.47 16.49 -3.29
C PHE A 200 -19.87 16.68 -1.90
N ASP A 201 -20.16 17.79 -1.29
CA ASP A 201 -19.76 18.09 0.09
C ASP A 201 -20.71 17.40 1.07
N PRO A 202 -20.19 16.58 2.02
CA PRO A 202 -21.06 15.81 2.92
C PRO A 202 -21.81 16.67 3.94
N GLU A 203 -21.33 17.88 4.27
CA GLU A 203 -22.01 18.78 5.23
C GLU A 203 -23.10 19.60 4.55
N SER A 204 -22.77 20.28 3.46
CA SER A 204 -23.72 21.13 2.73
C SER A 204 -24.57 20.37 1.72
N GLN A 205 -24.20 19.14 1.37
CA GLN A 205 -24.85 18.31 0.32
C GLN A 205 -24.78 18.92 -1.09
N GLN A 206 -23.96 19.95 -1.29
CA GLN A 206 -23.80 20.64 -2.56
C GLN A 206 -22.81 19.93 -3.46
N SER A 207 -23.13 19.86 -4.76
CA SER A 207 -22.25 19.29 -5.77
C SER A 207 -20.95 20.10 -5.90
N GLN A 208 -19.81 19.42 -5.93
CA GLN A 208 -18.47 20.00 -6.07
C GLN A 208 -17.88 19.83 -7.47
N GLY A 209 -18.44 18.94 -8.29
CA GLY A 209 -17.95 18.70 -9.65
C GLY A 209 -18.37 17.35 -10.21
N GLN A 210 -18.24 17.21 -11.53
CA GLN A 210 -18.50 15.97 -12.24
C GLN A 210 -17.30 15.04 -12.19
N VAL A 211 -17.54 13.73 -12.12
CA VAL A 211 -16.56 12.67 -12.10
C VAL A 211 -16.90 11.69 -13.22
N SER A 212 -15.93 11.32 -14.04
CA SER A 212 -16.16 10.39 -15.15
C SER A 212 -16.24 8.94 -14.70
N HIS A 213 -15.49 8.58 -13.66
CA HIS A 213 -15.44 7.22 -13.11
C HIS A 213 -14.85 7.22 -11.70
N PHE A 214 -15.21 6.20 -10.91
CA PHE A 214 -14.54 5.88 -9.64
C PHE A 214 -14.63 4.39 -9.32
N TYR A 215 -13.78 3.95 -8.41
CA TYR A 215 -13.80 2.59 -7.86
C TYR A 215 -14.40 2.60 -6.47
N LEU A 216 -15.05 1.51 -6.09
CA LEU A 216 -15.58 1.31 -4.76
C LEU A 216 -14.93 0.06 -4.16
N PHE A 217 -14.25 0.23 -3.04
CA PHE A 217 -13.62 -0.85 -2.28
C PHE A 217 -14.50 -1.26 -1.10
N PRO A 218 -14.37 -2.50 -0.61
CA PRO A 218 -15.00 -2.91 0.64
C PRO A 218 -14.57 -2.04 1.82
N THR A 219 -15.40 -1.96 2.84
CA THR A 219 -15.09 -1.17 4.04
C THR A 219 -14.48 -2.01 5.17
N ASP A 220 -14.55 -3.34 5.11
CA ASP A 220 -14.04 -4.27 6.12
C ASP A 220 -13.07 -5.29 5.50
N GLU A 221 -11.75 -4.99 5.67
CA GLU A 221 -10.69 -5.88 5.21
C GLU A 221 -10.64 -7.18 5.99
N LEU A 222 -10.90 -7.16 7.31
CA LEU A 222 -10.77 -8.34 8.16
C LEU A 222 -11.78 -9.43 7.82
N SER A 223 -13.00 -9.04 7.51
CA SER A 223 -14.03 -10.00 7.07
C SER A 223 -13.65 -10.69 5.76
N LEU A 224 -13.00 -9.97 4.85
CA LEU A 224 -12.54 -10.51 3.57
C LEU A 224 -11.35 -11.47 3.70
N LEU A 225 -10.49 -11.30 4.73
CA LEU A 225 -9.39 -12.23 4.98
C LEU A 225 -9.85 -13.67 5.20
N LYS A 226 -11.08 -13.88 5.65
CA LYS A 226 -11.69 -15.21 5.81
C LYS A 226 -11.90 -15.93 4.47
N GLY A 227 -12.11 -15.17 3.39
CA GLY A 227 -12.27 -15.69 2.03
C GLY A 227 -10.94 -16.03 1.34
N GLY A 228 -9.86 -15.41 1.76
CA GLY A 228 -8.51 -15.65 1.26
C GLY A 228 -7.56 -14.55 1.69
N LYS A 229 -6.48 -14.96 2.35
CA LYS A 229 -5.44 -14.06 2.84
C LYS A 229 -4.08 -14.42 2.25
N THR A 230 -3.24 -13.40 2.07
CA THR A 230 -1.86 -13.54 1.59
C THR A 230 -0.97 -12.49 2.24
N ASP A 231 0.32 -12.50 1.93
CA ASP A 231 1.24 -11.42 2.28
C ASP A 231 1.17 -10.27 1.26
N PHE A 232 1.58 -9.07 1.67
CA PHE A 232 1.63 -7.88 0.83
C PHE A 232 2.47 -8.09 -0.44
N PHE A 233 3.58 -8.84 -0.36
CA PHE A 233 4.53 -9.04 -1.45
C PHE A 233 3.97 -9.89 -2.59
N SER A 234 2.89 -10.63 -2.35
CA SER A 234 2.15 -11.37 -3.39
C SER A 234 1.48 -10.45 -4.44
N TYR A 235 1.38 -9.16 -4.16
CA TYR A 235 0.88 -8.15 -5.09
C TYR A 235 1.96 -7.55 -5.99
N LEU A 236 3.23 -7.81 -5.68
CA LEU A 236 4.36 -7.18 -6.36
C LEU A 236 4.79 -7.97 -7.58
N SER A 237 5.29 -7.25 -8.59
CA SER A 237 5.93 -7.89 -9.73
C SER A 237 7.31 -8.44 -9.34
N PRO A 238 7.78 -9.52 -9.99
CA PRO A 238 9.07 -10.15 -9.65
C PRO A 238 10.28 -9.24 -9.81
N ASP A 239 10.19 -8.19 -10.65
CA ASP A 239 11.24 -7.20 -10.87
C ASP A 239 11.30 -6.11 -9.78
N THR A 240 10.44 -6.18 -8.76
CA THR A 240 10.46 -5.23 -7.64
C THR A 240 11.79 -5.28 -6.89
N VAL A 241 12.30 -4.11 -6.50
CA VAL A 241 13.46 -3.98 -5.59
C VAL A 241 12.96 -3.68 -4.19
N VAL A 242 13.37 -4.48 -3.21
CA VAL A 242 13.07 -4.23 -1.79
C VAL A 242 14.30 -3.60 -1.12
N ILE A 243 14.13 -2.41 -0.59
CA ILE A 243 15.18 -1.66 0.12
C ILE A 243 14.86 -1.66 1.60
N PHE A 244 15.74 -2.21 2.40
CA PHE A 244 15.67 -2.13 3.86
C PHE A 244 16.32 -0.81 4.28
N ASP A 245 15.52 0.12 4.79
CA ASP A 245 15.96 1.50 5.08
C ASP A 245 17.09 1.56 6.11
N ASP A 246 16.93 0.88 7.24
CA ASP A 246 17.97 0.69 8.26
C ASP A 246 17.73 -0.62 9.00
N LEU A 247 18.68 -1.55 8.89
CA LEU A 247 18.54 -2.87 9.48
C LEU A 247 18.39 -2.85 11.00
N LEU A 248 19.12 -1.96 11.70
CA LEU A 248 19.00 -1.86 13.17
C LEU A 248 17.60 -1.40 13.58
N SER A 249 17.08 -0.40 12.92
CA SER A 249 15.72 0.10 13.17
C SER A 249 14.66 -0.98 12.92
N ILE A 250 14.84 -1.80 11.88
CA ILE A 250 13.93 -2.90 11.55
C ILE A 250 13.99 -3.99 12.62
N GLU A 251 15.19 -4.33 13.12
CA GLU A 251 15.40 -5.31 14.19
C GLU A 251 14.79 -4.84 15.51
N ASP A 252 15.02 -3.59 15.90
CA ASP A 252 14.42 -2.99 17.10
C ASP A 252 12.89 -3.00 17.04
N LYS A 253 12.34 -2.63 15.89
CA LYS A 253 10.89 -2.69 15.68
C LYS A 253 10.38 -4.13 15.75
N TYR A 254 11.07 -5.07 15.12
CA TYR A 254 10.72 -6.49 15.20
C TYR A 254 10.73 -7.01 16.64
N SER A 255 11.77 -6.71 17.40
CA SER A 255 11.90 -7.14 18.79
C SER A 255 10.75 -6.62 19.67
N THR A 256 10.25 -5.42 19.35
CA THR A 256 9.10 -4.82 20.01
C THR A 256 7.80 -5.50 19.57
N LEU A 257 7.61 -5.69 18.28
CA LEU A 257 6.38 -6.24 17.69
C LEU A 257 6.23 -7.74 17.99
N HIS A 258 7.31 -8.51 17.98
CA HIS A 258 7.27 -9.98 18.12
C HIS A 258 6.54 -10.43 19.39
N LYS A 259 6.73 -9.72 20.50
CA LYS A 259 6.07 -10.03 21.78
C LYS A 259 4.55 -9.87 21.73
N THR A 260 4.08 -8.92 20.94
CA THR A 260 2.65 -8.59 20.83
C THR A 260 1.99 -9.34 19.68
N LEU A 261 2.68 -9.48 18.55
CA LEU A 261 2.07 -9.94 17.29
C LEU A 261 2.07 -11.46 17.12
N SER A 262 2.99 -12.19 17.78
CA SER A 262 3.12 -13.65 17.63
C SER A 262 1.87 -14.44 18.03
N SER A 263 0.98 -13.85 18.85
CA SER A 263 -0.28 -14.45 19.28
C SER A 263 -1.47 -14.07 18.39
N LEU A 264 -1.33 -13.09 17.49
CA LEU A 264 -2.46 -12.55 16.73
C LEU A 264 -2.62 -13.23 15.36
N PRO A 265 -3.84 -13.66 14.99
CA PRO A 265 -4.08 -14.42 13.75
C PRO A 265 -3.95 -13.58 12.46
N PHE A 266 -3.70 -12.28 12.60
CA PHE A 266 -3.64 -11.31 11.50
C PHE A 266 -2.22 -11.08 10.96
N PHE A 267 -1.22 -11.71 11.59
CA PHE A 267 0.18 -11.55 11.25
C PHE A 267 0.77 -12.89 10.80
N PHE A 268 1.74 -12.80 9.92
CA PHE A 268 2.59 -13.95 9.59
C PHE A 268 3.99 -13.77 10.18
N SER A 269 4.75 -14.86 10.24
CA SER A 269 6.05 -14.83 10.91
C SER A 269 7.10 -14.08 10.09
N VAL A 270 8.11 -13.57 10.77
CA VAL A 270 9.26 -12.91 10.12
C VAL A 270 10.03 -13.87 9.23
N GLU A 271 10.13 -15.15 9.62
CA GLU A 271 10.72 -16.19 8.79
C GLU A 271 9.99 -16.34 7.45
N SER A 272 8.65 -16.29 7.49
CA SER A 272 7.82 -16.30 6.28
C SER A 272 8.06 -15.04 5.43
N LEU A 273 8.20 -13.86 6.07
CA LEU A 273 8.54 -12.62 5.39
C LEU A 273 9.85 -12.75 4.63
N PHE A 274 10.95 -13.14 5.31
CA PHE A 274 12.24 -13.27 4.65
C PHE A 274 12.24 -14.34 3.57
N THR A 275 11.52 -15.44 3.76
CA THR A 275 11.35 -16.47 2.73
C THR A 275 10.67 -15.91 1.48
N THR A 276 9.62 -15.10 1.66
CA THR A 276 8.94 -14.43 0.55
C THR A 276 9.85 -13.43 -0.15
N LEU A 277 10.63 -12.66 0.61
CA LEU A 277 11.53 -11.63 0.08
C LEU A 277 12.70 -12.19 -0.75
N LYS A 278 13.06 -13.48 -0.63
CA LYS A 278 14.07 -14.12 -1.49
C LYS A 278 13.72 -14.08 -2.98
N LYS A 279 12.46 -13.85 -3.33
CA LYS A 279 12.00 -13.73 -4.73
C LYS A 279 12.37 -12.40 -5.38
N PHE A 280 12.82 -11.41 -4.60
CA PHE A 280 13.07 -10.04 -5.03
C PHE A 280 14.56 -9.69 -4.92
N SER A 281 15.00 -8.70 -5.69
CA SER A 281 16.28 -8.04 -5.44
C SER A 281 16.20 -7.23 -4.15
N ARG A 282 17.21 -7.38 -3.29
CA ARG A 282 17.22 -6.79 -1.94
C ARG A 282 18.43 -5.92 -1.73
N ILE A 283 18.21 -4.74 -1.17
CA ILE A 283 19.25 -3.81 -0.77
C ILE A 283 19.09 -3.55 0.72
N TYR A 284 20.10 -3.90 1.49
CA TYR A 284 20.15 -3.66 2.93
C TYR A 284 20.98 -2.42 3.20
N CYS A 285 20.36 -1.36 3.70
CA CYS A 285 21.05 -0.15 4.13
C CYS A 285 21.30 -0.19 5.63
N THR A 286 22.45 0.33 6.05
CA THR A 286 22.79 0.53 7.45
C THR A 286 23.34 1.93 7.66
N THR A 287 23.01 2.55 8.79
CA THR A 287 23.58 3.84 9.21
C THR A 287 24.92 3.68 9.90
N SER A 288 25.18 2.52 10.49
CA SER A 288 26.40 2.16 11.20
C SER A 288 27.26 1.17 10.41
N PRO A 289 28.59 1.11 10.65
CA PRO A 289 29.46 0.11 10.00
C PRO A 289 28.99 -1.32 10.27
N ILE A 290 29.09 -2.19 9.25
CA ILE A 290 28.70 -3.60 9.30
C ILE A 290 29.39 -4.38 10.42
N GLU A 291 30.64 -4.02 10.79
CA GLU A 291 31.40 -4.68 11.88
C GLU A 291 30.67 -4.62 13.24
N LYS A 292 29.79 -3.61 13.45
CA LYS A 292 28.93 -3.51 14.64
C LYS A 292 27.61 -4.28 14.49
N LEU A 293 27.28 -4.71 13.29
CA LEU A 293 26.04 -5.40 12.93
C LEU A 293 26.19 -6.92 12.88
N SER A 294 27.38 -7.46 13.15
CA SER A 294 27.68 -8.89 12.98
C SER A 294 26.74 -9.82 13.77
N VAL A 295 26.17 -9.35 14.87
CA VAL A 295 25.21 -10.13 15.68
C VAL A 295 23.79 -9.98 15.11
N SER A 296 23.38 -8.78 14.73
CA SER A 296 22.03 -8.47 14.23
C SER A 296 21.79 -9.00 12.82
N TYR A 297 22.77 -8.81 11.94
CA TYR A 297 22.72 -9.33 10.56
C TYR A 297 22.71 -10.86 10.52
N THR A 298 23.46 -11.52 11.44
CA THR A 298 23.42 -12.98 11.58
C THR A 298 22.10 -13.47 12.17
N HIS A 299 21.43 -12.69 13.03
CA HIS A 299 20.10 -13.04 13.53
C HIS A 299 19.03 -12.96 12.43
N LEU A 300 18.99 -11.87 11.66
CA LEU A 300 18.11 -11.76 10.51
C LEU A 300 18.41 -12.83 9.45
N ARG A 301 19.71 -13.13 9.21
CA ARG A 301 20.13 -14.20 8.30
C ARG A 301 19.92 -15.61 8.83
N ALA A 302 19.95 -15.83 10.15
CA ALA A 302 19.65 -17.13 10.74
C ALA A 302 18.20 -17.57 10.51
N HIS A 303 17.29 -16.62 10.30
CA HIS A 303 15.93 -16.89 9.86
C HIS A 303 15.80 -17.13 8.34
N GLU A 304 16.90 -16.99 7.57
CA GLU A 304 16.95 -17.27 6.13
C GLU A 304 17.36 -18.72 5.80
N THR A 305 17.89 -19.49 6.76
CA THR A 305 18.29 -20.89 6.60
C THR A 305 17.20 -21.82 7.13
#